data_1644d76fea84b8204f7ce1a64aa166b5
#
_entry.id   1644d76fea84b8204f7ce1a64aa166b5
#
_cell.length_a   1.000
_cell.length_b   1.000
_cell.length_c   1.000
_cell.angle_alpha   90.00
_cell.angle_beta   90.00
_cell.angle_gamma   90.00
#
_symmetry.space_group_name_H-M   'P 1'
#
loop_
_entity.id
_entity.type
_entity.pdbx_description
1 polymer ?
#
loop_
_entity_poly.entity_id
_entity_poly.type
_entity_poly.pdbx_seq_one_letter_code
_entity_poly.pdbx_strand_id
1 'polypeptide(L)'
;MPRLGVNIDHIATVRQARGVMYPDPITAAGVVELAGANGIVCHLREDRRHIQDRDLRILREVVQTRLNLEMAGTEEMIRIALATKPNIVTLVPEKREELTTEGGLDVIKFFPSLKKAIQRLHRGGVPVSLFVDPQKDQIKASEDVGASVIEIHTGHYCEAKTSPQEDEELKRILDAVAEASRRNLQIAAGHGLNYVNVRRVAEIKEIEELNIGHSIIARAVLVGLDRAVREMIELIK
;
A
#
# COMPACT_ATOMS: atom_id res chain seq x y z
N MET A 1 15.13 6.55 -8.19
CA MET A 1 13.87 6.03 -8.77
C MET A 1 13.23 5.14 -7.72
N PRO A 2 11.99 5.40 -7.33
CA PRO A 2 11.27 4.54 -6.39
C PRO A 2 10.96 3.17 -7.00
N ARG A 3 10.81 2.16 -6.16
CA ARG A 3 10.28 0.84 -6.54
C ARG A 3 8.78 0.95 -6.80
N LEU A 4 8.24 0.10 -7.66
CA LEU A 4 6.79 -0.04 -7.87
C LEU A 4 6.26 -1.27 -7.14
N GLY A 5 5.40 -1.06 -6.15
CA GLY A 5 4.49 -2.06 -5.60
C GLY A 5 3.14 -1.97 -6.30
N VAL A 6 2.67 -3.05 -6.90
CA VAL A 6 1.37 -3.07 -7.55
C VAL A 6 0.33 -3.73 -6.66
N ASN A 7 -0.66 -2.94 -6.25
CA ASN A 7 -1.81 -3.48 -5.51
C ASN A 7 -2.78 -4.16 -6.50
N ILE A 8 -3.05 -5.45 -6.25
CA ILE A 8 -3.86 -6.31 -7.12
C ILE A 8 -5.30 -6.54 -6.63
N ASP A 9 -5.75 -5.81 -5.61
CA ASP A 9 -7.07 -6.01 -4.99
C ASP A 9 -8.21 -5.88 -5.99
N HIS A 10 -8.11 -4.94 -6.93
CA HIS A 10 -9.18 -4.72 -7.91
C HIS A 10 -9.31 -5.86 -8.92
N ILE A 11 -8.28 -6.69 -9.14
CA ILE A 11 -8.42 -7.95 -9.86
C ILE A 11 -9.38 -8.88 -9.11
N ALA A 12 -9.19 -9.01 -7.80
CA ALA A 12 -10.08 -9.77 -6.94
C ALA A 12 -11.49 -9.15 -6.86
N THR A 13 -11.60 -7.81 -6.87
CA THR A 13 -12.90 -7.10 -6.90
C THR A 13 -13.72 -7.50 -8.14
N VAL A 14 -13.09 -7.55 -9.31
CA VAL A 14 -13.77 -7.99 -10.55
C VAL A 14 -14.25 -9.44 -10.44
N ARG A 15 -13.42 -10.34 -9.89
CA ARG A 15 -13.80 -11.73 -9.61
C ARG A 15 -15.01 -11.82 -8.68
N GLN A 16 -14.97 -11.09 -7.58
CA GLN A 16 -16.01 -11.11 -6.54
C GLN A 16 -17.32 -10.49 -7.03
N ALA A 17 -17.29 -9.53 -7.94
CA ALA A 17 -18.50 -8.93 -8.53
C ALA A 17 -19.41 -9.97 -9.22
N ARG A 18 -18.86 -11.11 -9.67
CA ARG A 18 -19.59 -12.20 -10.31
C ARG A 18 -19.61 -13.48 -9.45
N GLY A 19 -18.80 -13.57 -8.40
CA GLY A 19 -18.68 -14.80 -7.59
C GLY A 19 -18.10 -15.99 -8.36
N VAL A 20 -17.21 -15.74 -9.33
CA VAL A 20 -16.56 -16.76 -10.17
C VAL A 20 -15.08 -16.94 -9.83
N MET A 21 -14.36 -17.80 -10.54
CA MET A 21 -12.95 -18.09 -10.26
C MET A 21 -11.96 -17.14 -10.98
N TYR A 22 -12.45 -16.26 -11.84
CA TYR A 22 -11.62 -15.36 -12.66
C TYR A 22 -12.15 -13.90 -12.62
N PRO A 23 -11.25 -12.91 -12.87
CA PRO A 23 -9.79 -13.06 -12.99
C PRO A 23 -9.14 -13.50 -11.65
N ASP A 24 -8.10 -14.34 -11.73
CA ASP A 24 -7.39 -14.80 -10.53
C ASP A 24 -6.25 -13.83 -10.17
N PRO A 25 -6.21 -13.27 -8.94
CA PRO A 25 -5.13 -12.42 -8.48
C PRO A 25 -3.74 -13.07 -8.56
N ILE A 26 -3.68 -14.40 -8.45
CA ILE A 26 -2.42 -15.15 -8.54
C ILE A 26 -1.83 -15.03 -9.96
N THR A 27 -2.66 -15.23 -10.98
CA THR A 27 -2.24 -15.03 -12.38
C THR A 27 -1.82 -13.59 -12.63
N ALA A 28 -2.57 -12.63 -12.08
CA ALA A 28 -2.24 -11.21 -12.20
C ALA A 28 -0.88 -10.88 -11.57
N ALA A 29 -0.57 -11.43 -10.39
CA ALA A 29 0.72 -11.24 -9.72
C ALA A 29 1.89 -11.68 -10.61
N GLY A 30 1.79 -12.86 -11.25
CA GLY A 30 2.82 -13.32 -12.20
C GLY A 30 3.02 -12.39 -13.40
N VAL A 31 1.93 -11.86 -13.96
CA VAL A 31 2.01 -10.87 -15.07
C VAL A 31 2.66 -9.57 -14.61
N VAL A 32 2.31 -9.09 -13.41
CA VAL A 32 2.86 -7.88 -12.81
C VAL A 32 4.37 -8.00 -12.59
N GLU A 33 4.85 -9.14 -12.06
CA GLU A 33 6.27 -9.40 -11.89
C GLU A 33 7.02 -9.49 -13.23
N LEU A 34 6.45 -10.19 -14.22
CA LEU A 34 7.02 -10.26 -15.57
C LEU A 34 7.09 -8.89 -16.26
N ALA A 35 6.17 -7.98 -15.95
CA ALA A 35 6.19 -6.61 -16.46
C ALA A 35 7.28 -5.74 -15.80
N GLY A 36 7.92 -6.21 -14.71
CA GLY A 36 9.05 -5.54 -14.05
C GLY A 36 8.70 -4.79 -12.77
N ALA A 37 7.55 -5.00 -12.17
CA ALA A 37 7.23 -4.45 -10.85
C ALA A 37 8.16 -5.03 -9.76
N ASN A 38 8.39 -4.27 -8.70
CA ASN A 38 9.30 -4.64 -7.61
C ASN A 38 8.59 -5.35 -6.45
N GLY A 39 7.26 -5.35 -6.45
CA GLY A 39 6.47 -6.01 -5.43
C GLY A 39 5.00 -6.12 -5.77
N ILE A 40 4.35 -7.02 -5.07
CA ILE A 40 2.90 -7.22 -5.08
C ILE A 40 2.36 -6.69 -3.75
N VAL A 41 1.31 -5.91 -3.82
CA VAL A 41 0.55 -5.43 -2.66
C VAL A 41 -0.83 -6.05 -2.70
N CYS A 42 -1.30 -6.57 -1.59
CA CYS A 42 -2.67 -7.06 -1.47
C CYS A 42 -3.23 -6.74 -0.08
N HIS A 43 -4.49 -6.33 -0.03
CA HIS A 43 -5.20 -6.03 1.21
C HIS A 43 -6.16 -7.16 1.56
N LEU A 44 -5.82 -7.94 2.57
CA LEU A 44 -6.75 -8.90 3.15
C LEU A 44 -7.63 -8.18 4.19
N ARG A 45 -8.79 -7.71 3.77
CA ARG A 45 -9.75 -7.05 4.68
C ARG A 45 -10.44 -8.06 5.59
N GLU A 46 -10.86 -7.61 6.78
CA GLU A 46 -11.62 -8.45 7.72
C GLU A 46 -12.92 -8.98 7.10
N ASP A 47 -13.56 -8.21 6.21
CA ASP A 47 -14.80 -8.60 5.54
C ASP A 47 -14.60 -9.45 4.27
N ARG A 48 -13.35 -9.69 3.85
CA ARG A 48 -13.00 -10.50 2.66
C ARG A 48 -13.72 -10.07 1.38
N ARG A 49 -14.02 -8.77 1.21
CA ARG A 49 -14.80 -8.28 0.04
C ARG A 49 -14.11 -8.48 -1.30
N HIS A 50 -12.78 -8.67 -1.33
CA HIS A 50 -12.01 -8.92 -2.55
C HIS A 50 -10.97 -10.04 -2.38
N ILE A 51 -9.78 -9.76 -1.86
CA ILE A 51 -8.76 -10.77 -1.57
C ILE A 51 -9.29 -11.76 -0.52
N GLN A 52 -9.06 -13.05 -0.75
CA GLN A 52 -9.47 -14.16 0.09
C GLN A 52 -8.25 -14.80 0.78
N ASP A 53 -8.46 -15.54 1.87
CA ASP A 53 -7.38 -16.27 2.57
C ASP A 53 -6.65 -17.24 1.64
N ARG A 54 -7.36 -17.86 0.68
CA ARG A 54 -6.77 -18.69 -0.39
C ARG A 54 -5.77 -17.89 -1.21
N ASP A 55 -6.12 -16.67 -1.59
CA ASP A 55 -5.28 -15.85 -2.44
C ASP A 55 -3.98 -15.49 -1.74
N LEU A 56 -4.08 -14.99 -0.51
CA LEU A 56 -2.91 -14.63 0.30
C LEU A 56 -1.95 -15.80 0.48
N ARG A 57 -2.49 -16.99 0.82
CA ARG A 57 -1.68 -18.21 0.99
C ARG A 57 -0.90 -18.55 -0.28
N ILE A 58 -1.55 -18.54 -1.44
CA ILE A 58 -0.90 -18.90 -2.71
C ILE A 58 0.06 -17.79 -3.15
N LEU A 59 -0.32 -16.50 -3.02
CA LEU A 59 0.57 -15.38 -3.32
C LEU A 59 1.88 -15.49 -2.56
N ARG A 60 1.83 -15.89 -1.27
CA ARG A 60 3.06 -16.07 -0.48
C ARG A 60 3.98 -17.16 -1.03
N GLU A 61 3.42 -18.20 -1.65
CA GLU A 61 4.17 -19.30 -2.24
C GLU A 61 4.78 -18.94 -3.62
N VAL A 62 4.07 -18.09 -4.43
CA VAL A 62 4.43 -17.87 -5.84
C VAL A 62 5.12 -16.54 -6.11
N VAL A 63 4.87 -15.49 -5.33
CA VAL A 63 5.51 -14.17 -5.49
C VAL A 63 7.01 -14.28 -5.27
N GLN A 64 7.81 -13.91 -6.27
CA GLN A 64 9.27 -13.99 -6.26
C GLN A 64 9.91 -12.68 -5.84
N THR A 65 9.22 -11.56 -6.01
CA THR A 65 9.67 -10.23 -5.62
C THR A 65 9.35 -9.97 -4.13
N ARG A 66 8.51 -9.04 -3.82
CA ARG A 66 8.14 -8.66 -2.45
C ARG A 66 6.62 -8.71 -2.30
N LEU A 67 6.14 -9.40 -1.28
CA LEU A 67 4.72 -9.39 -0.91
C LEU A 67 4.50 -8.43 0.26
N ASN A 68 3.74 -7.37 0.03
CA ASN A 68 3.24 -6.45 1.05
C ASN A 68 1.78 -6.80 1.36
N LEU A 69 1.53 -7.19 2.61
CA LEU A 69 0.18 -7.46 3.11
C LEU A 69 -0.38 -6.22 3.81
N GLU A 70 -1.37 -5.58 3.21
CA GLU A 70 -2.18 -4.56 3.89
C GLU A 70 -3.24 -5.24 4.75
N MET A 71 -3.41 -4.78 5.98
CA MET A 71 -4.37 -5.36 6.92
C MET A 71 -4.71 -4.43 8.08
N ALA A 72 -5.84 -4.68 8.73
CA ALA A 72 -6.16 -4.08 10.03
C ALA A 72 -5.24 -4.63 11.14
N GLY A 73 -5.00 -3.84 12.19
CA GLY A 73 -4.20 -4.25 13.35
C GLY A 73 -4.96 -5.15 14.33
N THR A 74 -5.84 -6.03 13.88
CA THR A 74 -6.66 -6.91 14.72
C THR A 74 -5.97 -8.23 15.03
N GLU A 75 -6.45 -8.90 16.07
CA GLU A 75 -5.89 -10.17 16.53
C GLU A 75 -5.92 -11.27 15.46
N GLU A 76 -7.02 -11.32 14.69
CA GLU A 76 -7.16 -12.27 13.57
C GLU A 76 -6.11 -12.00 12.49
N MET A 77 -5.98 -10.75 12.04
CA MET A 77 -5.06 -10.37 10.98
C MET A 77 -3.59 -10.56 11.40
N ILE A 78 -3.24 -10.23 12.64
CA ILE A 78 -1.90 -10.49 13.19
C ILE A 78 -1.56 -11.97 13.15
N ARG A 79 -2.50 -12.85 13.54
CA ARG A 79 -2.30 -14.29 13.48
C ARG A 79 -2.10 -14.79 12.05
N ILE A 80 -2.89 -14.28 11.09
CA ILE A 80 -2.75 -14.62 9.67
C ILE A 80 -1.39 -14.16 9.14
N ALA A 81 -0.98 -12.91 9.42
CA ALA A 81 0.32 -12.39 9.00
C ALA A 81 1.50 -13.22 9.55
N LEU A 82 1.43 -13.62 10.82
CA LEU A 82 2.46 -14.47 11.46
C LEU A 82 2.54 -15.87 10.85
N ALA A 83 1.41 -16.42 10.39
CA ALA A 83 1.36 -17.72 9.70
C ALA A 83 1.87 -17.59 8.26
N THR A 84 1.50 -16.54 7.54
CA THR A 84 1.84 -16.29 6.13
C THR A 84 3.28 -15.82 5.97
N LYS A 85 3.79 -14.99 6.91
CA LYS A 85 5.11 -14.35 6.86
C LYS A 85 5.35 -13.59 5.55
N PRO A 86 4.54 -12.56 5.22
CA PRO A 86 4.82 -11.69 4.09
C PRO A 86 6.15 -10.96 4.29
N ASN A 87 6.67 -10.35 3.23
CA ASN A 87 7.92 -9.59 3.32
C ASN A 87 7.77 -8.33 4.18
N ILE A 88 6.56 -7.77 4.21
CA ILE A 88 6.17 -6.65 5.06
C ILE A 88 4.66 -6.68 5.28
N VAL A 89 4.23 -6.14 6.41
CA VAL A 89 2.82 -5.82 6.70
C VAL A 89 2.68 -4.32 6.70
N THR A 90 1.70 -3.77 5.98
CA THR A 90 1.26 -2.38 6.12
C THR A 90 -0.05 -2.35 6.92
N LEU A 91 -0.02 -1.74 8.10
CA LEU A 91 -1.22 -1.56 8.89
C LEU A 91 -2.02 -0.36 8.36
N VAL A 92 -3.27 -0.62 8.02
CA VAL A 92 -4.20 0.36 7.44
C VAL A 92 -5.46 0.48 8.31
N PRO A 93 -6.18 1.63 8.30
CA PRO A 93 -7.49 1.71 8.92
C PRO A 93 -8.51 0.91 8.10
N GLU A 94 -9.41 0.22 8.79
CA GLU A 94 -10.55 -0.43 8.16
C GLU A 94 -11.84 -0.03 8.87
N LYS A 95 -12.76 0.59 8.12
CA LYS A 95 -14.15 0.77 8.52
C LYS A 95 -15.02 0.00 7.54
N ARG A 96 -16.01 -0.73 8.04
CA ARG A 96 -16.87 -1.59 7.22
C ARG A 96 -17.68 -0.82 6.16
N GLU A 97 -18.00 0.44 6.44
CA GLU A 97 -18.84 1.29 5.60
C GLU A 97 -18.07 2.03 4.50
N GLU A 98 -16.74 2.06 4.55
CA GLU A 98 -15.92 2.73 3.55
C GLU A 98 -15.77 1.88 2.28
N LEU A 99 -15.96 2.48 1.12
CA LEU A 99 -15.68 1.85 -0.18
C LEU A 99 -14.17 1.71 -0.39
N THR A 100 -13.42 2.72 0.04
CA THR A 100 -11.95 2.78 0.01
C THR A 100 -11.44 3.32 1.36
N THR A 101 -10.12 3.28 1.58
CA THR A 101 -9.50 3.89 2.75
C THR A 101 -9.51 5.42 2.60
N GLU A 102 -10.33 6.12 3.37
CA GLU A 102 -10.53 7.58 3.26
C GLU A 102 -9.48 8.44 3.97
N GLY A 103 -8.49 7.83 4.62
CA GLY A 103 -7.42 8.54 5.33
C GLY A 103 -6.40 7.59 5.92
N GLY A 104 -5.33 8.15 6.46
CA GLY A 104 -4.29 7.39 7.16
C GLY A 104 -4.74 6.86 8.52
N LEU A 105 -3.99 5.92 9.04
CA LEU A 105 -4.17 5.36 10.37
C LEU A 105 -3.85 6.43 11.44
N ASP A 106 -4.76 6.65 12.37
CA ASP A 106 -4.52 7.54 13.51
C ASP A 106 -3.65 6.84 14.55
N VAL A 107 -2.34 6.96 14.37
CA VAL A 107 -1.33 6.29 15.20
C VAL A 107 -1.37 6.81 16.63
N ILE A 108 -1.63 8.10 16.82
CA ILE A 108 -1.67 8.73 18.13
C ILE A 108 -2.82 8.15 18.94
N LYS A 109 -4.01 8.10 18.36
CA LYS A 109 -5.22 7.58 19.00
C LYS A 109 -5.10 6.10 19.36
N PHE A 110 -4.53 5.31 18.44
CA PHE A 110 -4.44 3.86 18.62
C PHE A 110 -3.06 3.38 19.10
N PHE A 111 -2.24 4.27 19.65
CA PHE A 111 -0.86 4.01 20.05
C PHE A 111 -0.67 2.72 20.89
N PRO A 112 -1.43 2.48 22.00
CA PRO A 112 -1.21 1.30 22.82
C PRO A 112 -1.50 -0.02 22.09
N SER A 113 -2.54 -0.07 21.27
CA SER A 113 -2.92 -1.27 20.50
C SER A 113 -1.93 -1.52 19.37
N LEU A 114 -1.54 -0.48 18.62
CA LEU A 114 -0.55 -0.58 17.54
C LEU A 114 0.81 -1.03 18.08
N LYS A 115 1.25 -0.51 19.21
CA LYS A 115 2.51 -0.94 19.84
C LYS A 115 2.52 -2.43 20.13
N LYS A 116 1.43 -2.98 20.67
CA LYS A 116 1.30 -4.42 20.92
C LYS A 116 1.31 -5.23 19.63
N ALA A 117 0.57 -4.78 18.61
CA ALA A 117 0.52 -5.42 17.30
C ALA A 117 1.90 -5.47 16.63
N ILE A 118 2.59 -4.33 16.57
CA ILE A 118 3.92 -4.19 15.97
C ILE A 118 4.94 -5.07 16.70
N GLN A 119 4.96 -5.06 18.04
CA GLN A 119 5.86 -5.90 18.83
C GLN A 119 5.64 -7.39 18.56
N ARG A 120 4.40 -7.83 18.38
CA ARG A 120 4.10 -9.24 18.06
C ARG A 120 4.56 -9.61 16.66
N LEU A 121 4.30 -8.76 15.67
CA LEU A 121 4.75 -8.96 14.29
C LEU A 121 6.28 -9.00 14.21
N HIS A 122 6.98 -8.09 14.87
CA HIS A 122 8.44 -8.06 14.93
C HIS A 122 9.03 -9.31 15.61
N ARG A 123 8.44 -9.79 16.71
CA ARG A 123 8.86 -11.06 17.34
C ARG A 123 8.69 -12.26 16.43
N GLY A 124 7.71 -12.20 15.53
CA GLY A 124 7.48 -13.20 14.49
C GLY A 124 8.37 -13.04 13.24
N GLY A 125 9.23 -12.01 13.22
CA GLY A 125 10.13 -11.72 12.10
C GLY A 125 9.45 -11.02 10.93
N VAL A 126 8.30 -10.35 11.16
CA VAL A 126 7.55 -9.63 10.12
C VAL A 126 7.75 -8.13 10.30
N PRO A 127 8.40 -7.43 9.35
CA PRO A 127 8.53 -5.97 9.35
C PRO A 127 7.17 -5.28 9.21
N VAL A 128 7.04 -4.07 9.79
CA VAL A 128 5.77 -3.33 9.79
C VAL A 128 5.94 -1.95 9.20
N SER A 129 5.04 -1.61 8.29
CA SER A 129 4.77 -0.29 7.75
C SER A 129 3.45 0.24 8.32
N LEU A 130 3.34 1.55 8.48
CA LEU A 130 2.09 2.21 8.86
C LEU A 130 1.64 3.15 7.73
N PHE A 131 0.40 2.98 7.28
CA PHE A 131 -0.23 3.87 6.31
C PHE A 131 -0.78 5.09 7.03
N VAL A 132 -0.20 6.26 6.82
CA VAL A 132 -0.46 7.47 7.60
C VAL A 132 -0.66 8.71 6.75
N ASP A 133 -1.46 9.64 7.22
CA ASP A 133 -1.58 10.95 6.59
C ASP A 133 -0.26 11.75 6.69
N PRO A 134 0.01 12.69 5.76
CA PRO A 134 1.22 13.50 5.75
C PRO A 134 1.20 14.56 6.86
N GLN A 135 1.21 14.10 8.12
CA GLN A 135 1.18 14.92 9.33
C GLN A 135 2.37 14.57 10.23
N LYS A 136 3.17 15.58 10.60
CA LYS A 136 4.42 15.40 11.38
C LYS A 136 4.22 14.63 12.68
N ASP A 137 3.09 14.86 13.35
CA ASP A 137 2.80 14.19 14.62
C ASP A 137 2.48 12.70 14.42
N GLN A 138 1.80 12.34 13.32
CA GLN A 138 1.56 10.94 12.96
C GLN A 138 2.87 10.24 12.58
N ILE A 139 3.75 10.92 11.84
CA ILE A 139 5.09 10.39 11.49
C ILE A 139 5.92 10.13 12.76
N LYS A 140 5.95 11.09 13.69
CA LYS A 140 6.62 10.92 14.97
C LYS A 140 6.04 9.74 15.76
N ALA A 141 4.73 9.68 15.88
CA ALA A 141 4.06 8.58 16.58
C ALA A 141 4.36 7.22 15.93
N SER A 142 4.57 7.16 14.61
CA SER A 142 4.93 5.94 13.89
C SER A 142 6.31 5.40 14.30
N GLU A 143 7.29 6.26 14.48
CA GLU A 143 8.59 5.87 15.03
C GLU A 143 8.45 5.41 16.50
N ASP A 144 7.77 6.22 17.33
CA ASP A 144 7.62 5.96 18.78
C ASP A 144 6.88 4.64 19.06
N VAL A 145 5.98 4.22 18.18
CA VAL A 145 5.24 2.95 18.30
C VAL A 145 6.06 1.76 17.81
N GLY A 146 7.17 2.03 17.09
CA GLY A 146 8.16 1.02 16.66
C GLY A 146 8.06 0.60 15.20
N ALA A 147 7.37 1.36 14.34
CA ALA A 147 7.41 1.10 12.89
C ALA A 147 8.79 1.43 12.31
N SER A 148 9.23 0.67 11.33
CA SER A 148 10.46 0.92 10.58
C SER A 148 10.21 1.55 9.21
N VAL A 149 8.99 1.44 8.72
CA VAL A 149 8.53 1.95 7.45
C VAL A 149 7.24 2.72 7.65
N ILE A 150 7.03 3.79 6.89
CA ILE A 150 5.74 4.44 6.74
C ILE A 150 5.34 4.47 5.27
N GLU A 151 4.05 4.41 5.02
CA GLU A 151 3.47 4.71 3.72
C GLU A 151 2.64 5.98 3.84
N ILE A 152 3.08 7.04 3.16
CA ILE A 152 2.41 8.33 3.17
C ILE A 152 1.17 8.26 2.28
N HIS A 153 0.01 8.57 2.85
CA HIS A 153 -1.26 8.69 2.14
C HIS A 153 -1.24 9.88 1.19
N THR A 154 -1.38 9.63 -0.11
CA THR A 154 -1.37 10.66 -1.15
C THR A 154 -2.77 11.03 -1.67
N GLY A 155 -3.85 10.53 -1.04
CA GLY A 155 -5.21 10.70 -1.51
C GLY A 155 -5.60 12.18 -1.70
N HIS A 156 -5.37 13.04 -0.70
CA HIS A 156 -5.71 14.46 -0.80
C HIS A 156 -4.97 15.17 -1.96
N TYR A 157 -3.70 14.84 -2.18
CA TYR A 157 -2.95 15.30 -3.35
C TYR A 157 -3.60 14.85 -4.66
N CYS A 158 -4.03 13.60 -4.72
CA CYS A 158 -4.64 13.02 -5.92
C CYS A 158 -6.05 13.53 -6.20
N GLU A 159 -6.76 13.97 -5.18
CA GLU A 159 -8.13 14.49 -5.25
C GLU A 159 -8.20 16.02 -5.45
N ALA A 160 -7.06 16.69 -5.42
CA ALA A 160 -6.97 18.12 -5.63
C ALA A 160 -7.59 18.53 -6.99
N LYS A 161 -8.48 19.51 -6.96
CA LYS A 161 -9.22 19.96 -8.15
C LYS A 161 -8.59 21.15 -8.85
N THR A 162 -7.62 21.78 -8.21
CA THR A 162 -6.92 22.97 -8.73
C THR A 162 -5.42 22.85 -8.49
N SER A 163 -4.61 23.44 -9.36
CA SER A 163 -3.15 23.44 -9.20
C SER A 163 -2.68 24.00 -7.85
N PRO A 164 -3.26 25.10 -7.30
CA PRO A 164 -2.87 25.57 -5.97
C PRO A 164 -3.14 24.56 -4.85
N GLN A 165 -4.27 23.82 -4.91
CA GLN A 165 -4.56 22.75 -3.94
C GLN A 165 -3.57 21.59 -4.08
N GLU A 166 -3.27 21.18 -5.31
CA GLU A 166 -2.27 20.14 -5.58
C GLU A 166 -0.89 20.54 -5.04
N ASP A 167 -0.47 21.79 -5.24
CA ASP A 167 0.80 22.30 -4.72
C ASP A 167 0.85 22.34 -3.19
N GLU A 168 -0.25 22.71 -2.54
CA GLU A 168 -0.37 22.69 -1.08
C GLU A 168 -0.26 21.27 -0.52
N GLU A 169 -0.99 20.31 -1.10
CA GLU A 169 -0.94 18.91 -0.65
C GLU A 169 0.42 18.27 -0.95
N LEU A 170 1.05 18.58 -2.10
CA LEU A 170 2.42 18.13 -2.37
C LEU A 170 3.41 18.67 -1.35
N LYS A 171 3.26 19.93 -0.93
CA LYS A 171 4.09 20.50 0.13
C LYS A 171 3.91 19.77 1.45
N ARG A 172 2.70 19.36 1.80
CA ARG A 172 2.45 18.55 3.00
C ARG A 172 3.17 17.20 2.93
N ILE A 173 3.15 16.56 1.74
CA ILE A 173 3.90 15.32 1.51
C ILE A 173 5.41 15.56 1.70
N LEU A 174 5.97 16.62 1.10
CA LEU A 174 7.39 16.98 1.25
C LEU A 174 7.77 17.23 2.71
N ASP A 175 6.94 17.95 3.46
CA ASP A 175 7.15 18.20 4.89
C ASP A 175 7.13 16.89 5.71
N ALA A 176 6.23 15.96 5.39
CA ALA A 176 6.16 14.64 6.03
C ALA A 176 7.37 13.78 5.67
N VAL A 177 7.79 13.76 4.41
CA VAL A 177 9.01 13.07 3.95
C VAL A 177 10.24 13.58 4.69
N ALA A 178 10.41 14.90 4.80
CA ALA A 178 11.52 15.50 5.55
C ALA A 178 11.51 15.10 7.04
N GLU A 179 10.32 15.02 7.65
CA GLU A 179 10.19 14.56 9.03
C GLU A 179 10.56 13.09 9.18
N ALA A 180 10.08 12.23 8.28
CA ALA A 180 10.36 10.79 8.28
C ALA A 180 11.86 10.50 8.06
N SER A 181 12.50 11.23 7.14
CA SER A 181 13.94 11.10 6.87
C SER A 181 14.80 11.46 8.08
N ARG A 182 14.42 12.51 8.82
CA ARG A 182 15.12 12.87 10.07
C ARG A 182 15.03 11.80 11.15
N ARG A 183 14.03 10.91 11.05
CA ARG A 183 13.77 9.80 11.97
C ARG A 183 14.30 8.46 11.47
N ASN A 184 15.01 8.47 10.34
CA ASN A 184 15.53 7.26 9.67
C ASN A 184 14.43 6.21 9.37
N LEU A 185 13.20 6.66 9.12
CA LEU A 185 12.13 5.80 8.64
C LEU A 185 12.29 5.58 7.13
N GLN A 186 12.07 4.35 6.68
CA GLN A 186 11.89 4.07 5.26
C GLN A 186 10.54 4.64 4.79
N ILE A 187 10.50 5.20 3.59
CA ILE A 187 9.34 5.95 3.11
C ILE A 187 8.79 5.30 1.85
N ALA A 188 7.56 4.84 1.94
CA ALA A 188 6.69 4.54 0.82
C ALA A 188 5.62 5.62 0.68
N ALA A 189 4.94 5.68 -0.47
CA ALA A 189 3.78 6.53 -0.68
C ALA A 189 2.75 5.81 -1.56
N GLY A 190 1.48 6.06 -1.34
CA GLY A 190 0.43 5.36 -2.07
C GLY A 190 -0.94 5.98 -1.90
N HIS A 191 -1.90 5.39 -2.58
CA HIS A 191 -3.30 5.73 -2.67
C HIS A 191 -3.61 6.92 -3.59
N GLY A 192 -4.41 6.66 -4.63
CA GLY A 192 -4.89 7.68 -5.57
C GLY A 192 -3.93 8.02 -6.72
N LEU A 193 -2.66 7.62 -6.65
CA LEU A 193 -1.68 7.86 -7.70
C LEU A 193 -2.10 7.21 -9.04
N ASN A 194 -1.87 7.94 -10.13
CA ASN A 194 -2.27 7.53 -11.48
C ASN A 194 -1.28 8.04 -12.54
N TYR A 195 -1.56 7.76 -13.81
CA TYR A 195 -0.68 8.10 -14.94
C TYR A 195 -0.53 9.62 -15.20
N VAL A 196 -1.33 10.45 -14.54
CA VAL A 196 -1.26 11.93 -14.70
C VAL A 196 -0.47 12.57 -13.57
N ASN A 197 -0.72 12.12 -12.32
CA ASN A 197 -0.23 12.81 -11.11
C ASN A 197 1.01 12.17 -10.47
N VAL A 198 1.41 10.94 -10.87
CA VAL A 198 2.46 10.16 -10.19
C VAL A 198 3.84 10.80 -10.25
N ARG A 199 4.18 11.52 -11.33
CA ARG A 199 5.54 12.03 -11.58
C ARG A 199 6.08 12.92 -10.48
N ARG A 200 5.29 13.88 -10.02
CA ARG A 200 5.71 14.83 -8.98
C ARG A 200 6.04 14.14 -7.65
N VAL A 201 5.35 13.05 -7.33
CA VAL A 201 5.62 12.25 -6.14
C VAL A 201 6.83 11.34 -6.37
N ALA A 202 6.98 10.76 -7.56
CA ALA A 202 8.12 9.91 -7.92
C ALA A 202 9.46 10.66 -7.97
N GLU A 203 9.45 11.98 -8.19
CA GLU A 203 10.64 12.85 -8.17
C GLU A 203 11.17 13.13 -6.76
N ILE A 204 10.42 12.80 -5.70
CA ILE A 204 10.86 12.93 -4.31
C ILE A 204 11.84 11.78 -4.00
N LYS A 205 13.12 12.10 -3.91
CA LYS A 205 14.22 11.12 -3.85
C LYS A 205 14.18 10.20 -2.62
N GLU A 206 13.62 10.68 -1.53
CA GLU A 206 13.52 9.98 -0.26
C GLU A 206 12.38 8.93 -0.26
N ILE A 207 11.44 9.01 -1.20
CA ILE A 207 10.42 7.98 -1.37
C ILE A 207 11.04 6.78 -2.08
N GLU A 208 11.11 5.66 -1.38
CA GLU A 208 11.73 4.43 -1.88
C GLU A 208 10.78 3.53 -2.65
N GLU A 209 9.47 3.63 -2.39
CA GLU A 209 8.45 2.75 -2.98
C GLU A 209 7.13 3.49 -3.20
N LEU A 210 6.51 3.24 -4.35
CA LEU A 210 5.16 3.72 -4.66
C LEU A 210 4.23 2.52 -4.77
N ASN A 211 3.16 2.52 -3.94
CA ASN A 211 2.13 1.48 -3.95
C ASN A 211 0.91 1.96 -4.73
N ILE A 212 0.69 1.37 -5.91
CA ILE A 212 -0.34 1.84 -6.86
C ILE A 212 -1.22 0.65 -7.28
N GLY A 213 -2.53 0.80 -7.13
CA GLY A 213 -3.49 -0.26 -7.44
C GLY A 213 -4.52 0.17 -8.49
N HIS A 214 -5.55 0.88 -8.06
CA HIS A 214 -6.74 1.17 -8.87
C HIS A 214 -6.42 1.68 -10.29
N SER A 215 -5.56 2.67 -10.43
CA SER A 215 -5.25 3.27 -11.74
C SER A 215 -4.58 2.29 -12.71
N ILE A 216 -3.70 1.41 -12.20
CA ILE A 216 -3.06 0.38 -13.02
C ILE A 216 -4.08 -0.64 -13.49
N ILE A 217 -4.96 -1.13 -12.61
CA ILE A 217 -5.97 -2.11 -12.96
C ILE A 217 -7.03 -1.51 -13.89
N ALA A 218 -7.46 -0.28 -13.64
CA ALA A 218 -8.38 0.43 -14.53
C ALA A 218 -7.79 0.60 -15.95
N ARG A 219 -6.52 0.96 -16.06
CA ARG A 219 -5.85 1.03 -17.36
C ARG A 219 -5.69 -0.36 -18.00
N ALA A 220 -5.41 -1.37 -17.21
CA ALA A 220 -5.25 -2.75 -17.67
C ALA A 220 -6.51 -3.30 -18.35
N VAL A 221 -7.70 -2.86 -17.94
CA VAL A 221 -8.97 -3.21 -18.62
C VAL A 221 -8.96 -2.78 -20.09
N LEU A 222 -8.27 -1.69 -20.45
CA LEU A 222 -8.24 -1.13 -21.78
C LEU A 222 -7.03 -1.59 -22.62
N VAL A 223 -5.86 -1.82 -21.98
CA VAL A 223 -4.61 -2.04 -22.70
C VAL A 223 -3.90 -3.36 -22.35
N GLY A 224 -4.42 -4.10 -21.38
CA GLY A 224 -3.80 -5.30 -20.82
C GLY A 224 -2.86 -4.96 -19.63
N LEU A 225 -2.71 -5.91 -18.70
CA LEU A 225 -2.02 -5.68 -17.41
C LEU A 225 -0.51 -5.46 -17.59
N ASP A 226 0.16 -6.27 -18.42
CA ASP A 226 1.60 -6.12 -18.70
C ASP A 226 1.93 -4.70 -19.18
N ARG A 227 1.18 -4.22 -20.18
CA ARG A 227 1.38 -2.89 -20.73
C ARG A 227 1.09 -1.79 -19.70
N ALA A 228 0.00 -1.92 -18.94
CA ALA A 228 -0.34 -0.93 -17.91
C ALA A 228 0.79 -0.80 -16.87
N VAL A 229 1.35 -1.91 -16.40
CA VAL A 229 2.45 -1.90 -15.43
C VAL A 229 3.71 -1.26 -16.03
N ARG A 230 4.11 -1.64 -17.25
CA ARG A 230 5.29 -1.05 -17.93
C ARG A 230 5.15 0.44 -18.13
N GLU A 231 3.98 0.92 -18.55
CA GLU A 231 3.72 2.34 -18.72
C GLU A 231 3.82 3.11 -17.39
N MET A 232 3.40 2.51 -16.26
CA MET A 232 3.58 3.11 -14.94
C MET A 232 5.06 3.15 -14.54
N ILE A 233 5.81 2.08 -14.76
CA ILE A 233 7.25 2.03 -14.50
C ILE A 233 7.99 3.13 -15.27
N GLU A 234 7.65 3.37 -16.53
CA GLU A 234 8.27 4.44 -17.33
C GLU A 234 7.98 5.85 -16.77
N LEU A 235 6.82 6.04 -16.13
CA LEU A 235 6.46 7.35 -15.55
C LEU A 235 7.16 7.67 -14.24
N ILE A 236 7.59 6.65 -13.51
CA ILE A 236 8.27 6.82 -12.20
C ILE A 236 9.80 6.77 -12.27
N LYS A 237 10.34 6.54 -13.49
CA LYS A 237 11.78 6.65 -13.78
C LYS A 237 12.21 8.12 -13.80
#